data_5a724811005577f43293e69e16668021
#
_entry.id   5a724811005577f43293e69e16668021
#
_cell.length_a   1.000
_cell.length_b   1.000
_cell.length_c   1.000
_cell.angle_alpha   90.00
_cell.angle_beta   90.00
_cell.angle_gamma   90.00
#
_symmetry.space_group_name_H-M   'P 1'
#
loop_
_entity.id
_entity.type
_entity.pdbx_description
1 polymer ?
#
loop_
_entity_poly.entity_id
_entity_poly.type
_entity_poly.pdbx_seq_one_letter_code
_entity_poly.pdbx_strand_id
1 'polypeptide(L)'
;MDTLDKLIELAQVTGSVDIQCLFRNKWYAPHERRRAHGIAHLVVAGESYIKIEGEPEARLLQTGDLIFFPRSAEHIISSEADCNNCGDTIHIGNDGAFTIESSGSGGEKGLDLFCARFEYDEHADIMHDLPETVLIKMDHPSLQCLISMLQYESAHTLSGSRAIVNALSSVLLVLIVRAHLEQGGEAPLGGILNGLRDKRLRQLIQTVVSRP
;
A
#
# COMPACT_ATOMS: atom_id res chain seq x y z
N MET A 1 17.80 -12.73 -13.33
CA MET A 1 16.62 -12.49 -12.52
C MET A 1 16.92 -12.94 -11.09
N ASP A 2 16.74 -12.10 -10.11
CA ASP A 2 17.02 -12.46 -8.71
C ASP A 2 15.84 -13.24 -8.09
N THR A 3 15.97 -13.63 -6.82
CA THR A 3 14.95 -14.44 -6.15
C THR A 3 13.66 -13.65 -5.93
N LEU A 4 13.75 -12.35 -5.60
CA LEU A 4 12.58 -11.51 -5.38
C LEU A 4 11.81 -11.31 -6.69
N ASP A 5 12.53 -11.08 -7.80
CA ASP A 5 11.93 -10.99 -9.14
C ASP A 5 11.08 -12.22 -9.45
N LYS A 6 11.64 -13.43 -9.21
CA LYS A 6 10.92 -14.69 -9.44
C LYS A 6 9.72 -14.89 -8.54
N LEU A 7 9.82 -14.50 -7.26
CA LEU A 7 8.69 -14.61 -6.33
C LEU A 7 7.54 -13.70 -6.74
N ILE A 8 7.83 -12.48 -7.18
CA ILE A 8 6.82 -11.54 -7.67
C ILE A 8 6.18 -12.05 -8.96
N GLU A 9 6.98 -12.59 -9.89
CA GLU A 9 6.47 -13.17 -11.12
C GLU A 9 5.58 -14.40 -10.87
N LEU A 10 6.00 -15.30 -9.98
CA LEU A 10 5.22 -16.50 -9.61
C LEU A 10 3.92 -16.15 -8.86
N ALA A 11 3.93 -15.09 -8.08
CA ALA A 11 2.73 -14.63 -7.37
C ALA A 11 1.66 -14.05 -8.30
N GLN A 12 2.01 -13.77 -9.57
CA GLN A 12 1.10 -13.20 -10.57
C GLN A 12 0.32 -12.00 -10.04
N VAL A 13 0.95 -11.17 -9.20
CA VAL A 13 0.28 -10.03 -8.59
C VAL A 13 -0.03 -9.00 -9.66
N THR A 14 -1.29 -8.67 -9.77
CA THR A 14 -1.77 -7.52 -10.54
C THR A 14 -2.25 -6.45 -9.57
N GLY A 15 -2.22 -5.20 -9.99
CA GLY A 15 -2.67 -4.14 -9.08
C GLY A 15 -2.91 -2.83 -9.79
N SER A 16 -3.49 -1.91 -9.03
CA SER A 16 -3.70 -0.53 -9.46
C SER A 16 -3.54 0.41 -8.27
N VAL A 17 -2.97 1.59 -8.51
CA VAL A 17 -2.95 2.71 -7.55
C VAL A 17 -3.94 3.76 -8.07
N ASP A 18 -5.17 3.34 -8.28
CA ASP A 18 -6.19 4.10 -9.00
C ASP A 18 -7.22 4.78 -8.10
N ILE A 19 -7.00 4.80 -6.78
CA ILE A 19 -7.86 5.53 -5.85
C ILE A 19 -7.06 6.66 -5.22
N GLN A 20 -7.58 7.87 -5.32
CA GLN A 20 -7.07 9.04 -4.63
C GLN A 20 -8.13 9.54 -3.66
N CYS A 21 -7.76 9.67 -2.39
CA CYS A 21 -8.63 10.19 -1.34
C CYS A 21 -8.20 11.63 -1.01
N LEU A 22 -9.16 12.54 -1.10
CA LEU A 22 -9.02 13.97 -0.82
C LEU A 22 -9.98 14.34 0.30
N PHE A 23 -9.62 14.02 1.53
CA PHE A 23 -10.50 14.19 2.68
C PHE A 23 -10.23 15.51 3.41
N ARG A 24 -11.30 16.18 3.78
CA ARG A 24 -11.30 17.46 4.52
C ARG A 24 -12.30 17.37 5.68
N ASN A 25 -12.11 18.19 6.71
CA ASN A 25 -12.91 18.24 7.91
C ASN A 25 -12.90 16.90 8.69
N LYS A 26 -14.08 16.44 9.12
CA LYS A 26 -14.25 15.14 9.77
C LYS A 26 -14.73 14.11 8.76
N TRP A 27 -14.09 12.96 8.75
CA TRP A 27 -14.41 11.86 7.83
C TRP A 27 -14.07 10.50 8.45
N TYR A 28 -14.68 9.47 7.89
CA TYR A 28 -14.60 8.10 8.35
C TYR A 28 -14.70 7.17 7.12
N ALA A 29 -13.69 6.37 6.87
CA ALA A 29 -13.60 5.48 5.72
C ALA A 29 -13.33 4.03 6.18
N PRO A 30 -14.36 3.18 6.27
CA PRO A 30 -14.18 1.77 6.61
C PRO A 30 -13.75 0.96 5.40
N HIS A 31 -12.88 -0.01 5.66
CA HIS A 31 -12.37 -0.96 4.66
C HIS A 31 -12.64 -2.38 5.13
N GLU A 32 -13.38 -3.14 4.34
CA GLU A 32 -13.71 -4.53 4.62
C GLU A 32 -12.59 -5.47 4.13
N ARG A 33 -12.46 -6.60 4.80
CA ARG A 33 -11.55 -7.67 4.36
C ARG A 33 -12.04 -8.29 3.05
N ARG A 34 -11.12 -8.50 2.10
CA ARG A 34 -11.37 -9.19 0.82
C ARG A 34 -10.36 -10.31 0.64
N ARG A 35 -10.82 -11.49 0.20
CA ARG A 35 -9.93 -12.62 -0.11
C ARG A 35 -9.06 -12.32 -1.32
N ALA A 36 -7.83 -12.83 -1.32
CA ALA A 36 -6.85 -12.70 -2.39
C ALA A 36 -6.58 -11.24 -2.83
N HIS A 37 -6.72 -10.30 -1.89
CA HIS A 37 -6.48 -8.88 -2.12
C HIS A 37 -5.51 -8.32 -1.09
N GLY A 38 -4.58 -7.49 -1.56
CA GLY A 38 -3.77 -6.62 -0.72
C GLY A 38 -4.23 -5.17 -0.88
N ILE A 39 -4.09 -4.38 0.17
CA ILE A 39 -4.42 -2.95 0.17
C ILE A 39 -3.26 -2.17 0.76
N ALA A 40 -2.83 -1.11 0.09
CA ALA A 40 -1.87 -0.16 0.63
C ALA A 40 -2.44 1.25 0.65
N HIS A 41 -2.13 1.98 1.71
CA HIS A 41 -2.47 3.39 1.88
C HIS A 41 -1.18 4.20 1.98
N LEU A 42 -1.07 5.20 1.12
CA LEU A 42 0.12 6.01 0.90
C LEU A 42 -0.21 7.46 1.24
N VAL A 43 0.19 7.94 2.41
CA VAL A 43 -0.11 9.32 2.86
C VAL A 43 0.82 10.31 2.17
N VAL A 44 0.25 11.09 1.26
CA VAL A 44 1.00 12.08 0.46
C VAL A 44 1.04 13.45 1.14
N ALA A 45 -0.04 13.82 1.80
CA ALA A 45 -0.13 15.04 2.59
C ALA A 45 -1.13 14.89 3.74
N GLY A 46 -0.86 15.56 4.85
CA GLY A 46 -1.72 15.56 6.02
C GLY A 46 -1.47 14.40 6.96
N GLU A 47 -2.46 14.09 7.78
CA GLU A 47 -2.43 13.03 8.77
C GLU A 47 -3.80 12.37 8.92
N SER A 48 -3.81 11.12 9.39
CA SER A 48 -5.01 10.35 9.68
C SER A 48 -4.76 9.34 10.78
N TYR A 49 -5.83 8.85 11.38
CA TYR A 49 -5.77 7.70 12.28
C TYR A 49 -6.21 6.45 11.56
N ILE A 50 -5.54 5.33 11.82
CA ILE A 50 -5.94 4.02 11.34
C ILE A 50 -6.20 3.09 12.50
N LYS A 51 -7.39 2.49 12.53
CA LYS A 51 -7.81 1.48 13.49
C LYS A 51 -7.91 0.14 12.78
N ILE A 52 -7.09 -0.80 13.20
CA ILE A 52 -7.06 -2.16 12.64
C ILE A 52 -7.91 -3.06 13.54
N GLU A 53 -8.71 -3.93 12.94
CA GLU A 53 -9.50 -4.91 13.70
C GLU A 53 -8.60 -5.75 14.62
N GLY A 54 -9.02 -5.88 15.88
CA GLY A 54 -8.25 -6.59 16.91
C GLY A 54 -7.17 -5.79 17.61
N GLU A 55 -6.81 -4.60 17.14
CA GLU A 55 -5.88 -3.72 17.85
C GLU A 55 -6.61 -2.81 18.87
N PRO A 56 -6.01 -2.59 20.06
CA PRO A 56 -6.67 -1.81 21.12
C PRO A 56 -6.78 -0.33 20.77
N GLU A 57 -5.79 0.23 20.05
CA GLU A 57 -5.66 1.66 19.79
C GLU A 57 -5.52 1.96 18.31
N ALA A 58 -5.97 3.13 17.87
CA ALA A 58 -5.70 3.64 16.54
C ALA A 58 -4.26 4.16 16.46
N ARG A 59 -3.64 4.00 15.30
CA ARG A 59 -2.30 4.52 15.00
C ARG A 59 -2.41 5.80 14.20
N LEU A 60 -1.55 6.77 14.49
CA LEU A 60 -1.40 7.97 13.68
C LEU A 60 -0.56 7.65 12.43
N LEU A 61 -1.10 7.96 11.26
CA LEU A 61 -0.39 7.97 9.98
C LEU A 61 -0.15 9.42 9.57
N GLN A 62 1.05 9.74 9.13
CA GLN A 62 1.46 11.08 8.72
C GLN A 62 2.02 11.07 7.31
N THR A 63 2.15 12.25 6.73
CA THR A 63 2.82 12.42 5.43
C THR A 63 4.13 11.63 5.38
N GLY A 64 4.28 10.81 4.35
CA GLY A 64 5.41 9.91 4.20
C GLY A 64 5.23 8.53 4.83
N ASP A 65 4.07 8.22 5.40
CA ASP A 65 3.74 6.87 5.83
C ASP A 65 3.06 6.07 4.74
N LEU A 66 3.48 4.83 4.59
CA LEU A 66 2.79 3.80 3.81
C LEU A 66 2.46 2.64 4.73
N ILE A 67 1.18 2.28 4.78
CA ILE A 67 0.73 1.05 5.43
C ILE A 67 0.20 0.07 4.39
N PHE A 68 0.64 -1.17 4.46
CA PHE A 68 0.26 -2.23 3.55
C PHE A 68 -0.32 -3.42 4.31
N PHE A 69 -1.44 -3.90 3.86
CA PHE A 69 -2.14 -5.11 4.31
C PHE A 69 -2.05 -6.17 3.22
N PRO A 70 -1.07 -7.08 3.27
CA PRO A 70 -0.90 -8.11 2.22
C PRO A 70 -2.15 -8.96 2.02
N ARG A 71 -2.92 -9.19 3.08
CA ARG A 71 -4.12 -10.03 3.09
C ARG A 71 -5.39 -9.26 3.45
N SER A 72 -5.43 -7.97 3.11
CA SER A 72 -6.62 -7.12 3.26
C SER A 72 -7.28 -7.25 4.64
N ALA A 73 -6.63 -6.74 5.67
CA ALA A 73 -7.22 -6.67 7.02
C ALA A 73 -8.39 -5.67 7.06
N GLU A 74 -9.39 -5.97 7.86
CA GLU A 74 -10.46 -5.01 8.16
C GLU A 74 -9.90 -3.86 8.98
N HIS A 75 -10.12 -2.63 8.52
CA HIS A 75 -9.61 -1.45 9.17
C HIS A 75 -10.45 -0.21 8.84
N ILE A 76 -10.26 0.83 9.63
CA ILE A 76 -10.91 2.12 9.46
C ILE A 76 -9.81 3.18 9.37
N ILE A 77 -9.93 4.08 8.39
CA ILE A 77 -9.14 5.30 8.34
C ILE A 77 -10.06 6.46 8.68
N SER A 78 -9.61 7.38 9.53
CA SER A 78 -10.45 8.44 10.06
C SER A 78 -9.65 9.71 10.39
N SER A 79 -10.33 10.84 10.41
CA SER A 79 -9.74 12.11 10.85
C SER A 79 -9.52 12.18 12.37
N GLU A 80 -10.12 11.30 13.16
CA GLU A 80 -10.09 11.32 14.61
C GLU A 80 -9.64 9.97 15.19
N ALA A 81 -8.93 10.02 16.33
CA ALA A 81 -8.33 8.83 16.95
C ALA A 81 -9.35 7.81 17.47
N ASP A 82 -10.55 8.24 17.82
CA ASP A 82 -11.61 7.34 18.28
C ASP A 82 -12.24 6.53 17.15
N CYS A 83 -11.99 6.91 15.90
CA CYS A 83 -12.49 6.27 14.70
C CYS A 83 -14.00 6.01 14.71
N ASN A 84 -14.75 6.92 15.32
CA ASN A 84 -16.21 6.84 15.35
C ASN A 84 -16.79 7.18 13.98
N ASN A 85 -17.88 6.51 13.63
CA ASN A 85 -18.62 6.76 12.38
C ASN A 85 -19.36 8.12 12.47
N CYS A 86 -18.60 9.20 12.51
CA CYS A 86 -19.10 10.56 12.49
C CYS A 86 -18.22 11.39 11.56
N GLY A 87 -18.84 12.00 10.57
CA GLY A 87 -18.11 12.84 9.62
C GLY A 87 -18.94 13.21 8.43
N ASP A 88 -18.32 13.97 7.55
CA ASP A 88 -18.90 14.36 6.27
C ASP A 88 -19.08 13.13 5.37
N THR A 89 -20.10 13.16 4.55
CA THR A 89 -20.32 12.11 3.54
C THR A 89 -19.15 12.05 2.56
N ILE A 90 -18.65 10.85 2.31
CA ILE A 90 -17.65 10.61 1.28
C ILE A 90 -18.36 10.54 -0.07
N HIS A 91 -17.93 11.40 -0.98
CA HIS A 91 -18.38 11.43 -2.37
C HIS A 91 -17.38 10.69 -3.24
N ILE A 92 -17.89 9.83 -4.12
CA ILE A 92 -17.08 9.05 -5.05
C ILE A 92 -17.30 9.60 -6.45
N GLY A 93 -16.22 9.98 -7.11
CA GLY A 93 -16.19 10.46 -8.48
C GLY A 93 -15.09 9.76 -9.28
N ASN A 94 -15.00 10.08 -10.57
CA ASN A 94 -13.92 9.58 -11.42
C ASN A 94 -13.28 10.75 -12.15
N ASP A 95 -11.95 10.77 -12.19
CA ASP A 95 -11.17 11.72 -12.97
C ASP A 95 -10.02 10.98 -13.67
N GLY A 96 -10.11 10.88 -15.00
CA GLY A 96 -9.14 10.16 -15.82
C GLY A 96 -8.96 8.69 -15.42
N ALA A 97 -7.79 8.35 -14.93
CA ALA A 97 -7.44 7.00 -14.48
C ALA A 97 -7.86 6.72 -13.03
N PHE A 98 -8.24 7.76 -12.27
CA PHE A 98 -8.46 7.67 -10.84
C PHE A 98 -9.94 7.69 -10.46
N THR A 99 -10.26 6.90 -9.44
CA THR A 99 -11.46 7.08 -8.63
C THR A 99 -11.11 8.07 -7.53
N ILE A 100 -11.84 9.16 -7.44
CA ILE A 100 -11.63 10.20 -6.43
C ILE A 100 -12.65 10.00 -5.31
N GLU A 101 -12.16 9.78 -4.11
CA GLU A 101 -12.96 9.78 -2.89
C GLU A 101 -12.71 11.09 -2.15
N SER A 102 -13.75 11.86 -1.88
CA SER A 102 -13.61 13.17 -1.27
C SER A 102 -14.65 13.44 -0.19
N SER A 103 -14.26 14.21 0.83
CA SER A 103 -15.18 14.69 1.86
C SER A 103 -14.92 16.16 2.17
N GLY A 104 -15.97 16.87 2.56
CA GLY A 104 -15.91 18.26 2.93
C GLY A 104 -15.57 19.21 1.77
N SER A 105 -15.77 20.49 1.99
CA SER A 105 -15.42 21.55 1.04
C SER A 105 -14.70 22.67 1.79
N GLY A 106 -13.41 22.85 1.48
CA GLY A 106 -12.61 23.95 2.03
C GLY A 106 -12.08 23.67 3.44
N GLY A 107 -10.82 23.90 3.65
CA GLY A 107 -10.11 23.73 4.92
C GLY A 107 -8.61 23.59 4.65
N GLU A 108 -7.80 24.23 5.50
CA GLU A 108 -6.34 24.24 5.33
C GLU A 108 -5.68 22.88 5.67
N LYS A 109 -6.36 22.04 6.47
CA LYS A 109 -5.87 20.73 6.90
C LYS A 109 -6.73 19.63 6.32
N GLY A 110 -6.16 18.82 5.47
CA GLY A 110 -6.79 17.67 4.86
C GLY A 110 -5.81 16.54 4.65
N LEU A 111 -6.34 15.38 4.35
CA LEU A 111 -5.59 14.21 3.96
C LEU A 111 -5.60 14.07 2.45
N ASP A 112 -4.41 13.90 1.86
CA ASP A 112 -4.24 13.40 0.51
C ASP A 112 -3.58 12.03 0.60
N LEU A 113 -4.26 11.03 0.08
CA LEU A 113 -3.90 9.64 0.19
C LEU A 113 -4.09 8.94 -1.14
N PHE A 114 -3.14 8.10 -1.56
CA PHE A 114 -3.36 7.12 -2.61
C PHE A 114 -3.60 5.75 -2.01
N CYS A 115 -4.62 5.05 -2.53
CA CYS A 115 -4.84 3.65 -2.22
C CYS A 115 -4.42 2.78 -3.40
N ALA A 116 -3.61 1.77 -3.11
CA ALA A 116 -3.27 0.71 -4.04
C ALA A 116 -4.04 -0.55 -3.67
N ARG A 117 -4.52 -1.23 -4.70
CA ARG A 117 -5.16 -2.55 -4.58
C ARG A 117 -4.32 -3.56 -5.36
N PHE A 118 -4.13 -4.73 -4.76
CA PHE A 118 -3.39 -5.84 -5.36
C PHE A 118 -4.29 -7.07 -5.37
N GLU A 119 -4.33 -7.75 -6.51
CA GLU A 119 -4.98 -9.05 -6.67
C GLU A 119 -3.90 -10.08 -6.94
N TYR A 120 -3.98 -11.24 -6.32
CA TYR A 120 -2.99 -12.29 -6.42
C TYR A 120 -3.63 -13.67 -6.30
N ASP A 121 -2.90 -14.70 -6.72
CA ASP A 121 -3.32 -16.09 -6.52
C ASP A 121 -3.35 -16.41 -5.01
N GLU A 122 -4.40 -17.12 -4.55
CA GLU A 122 -4.57 -17.48 -3.13
C GLU A 122 -3.37 -18.27 -2.56
N HIS A 123 -2.54 -18.87 -3.41
CA HIS A 123 -1.34 -19.62 -3.04
C HIS A 123 -0.05 -18.80 -3.19
N ALA A 124 -0.16 -17.48 -3.37
CA ALA A 124 1.00 -16.61 -3.52
C ALA A 124 1.79 -16.51 -2.21
N ASP A 125 2.80 -17.35 -2.04
CA ASP A 125 3.62 -17.46 -0.83
C ASP A 125 4.15 -16.10 -0.36
N ILE A 126 4.55 -15.22 -1.28
CA ILE A 126 5.08 -13.90 -0.93
C ILE A 126 4.08 -13.05 -0.12
N MET A 127 2.79 -13.15 -0.40
CA MET A 127 1.76 -12.41 0.33
C MET A 127 1.46 -13.03 1.69
N HIS A 128 1.62 -14.35 1.80
CA HIS A 128 1.45 -15.09 3.05
C HIS A 128 2.66 -14.97 3.98
N ASP A 129 3.85 -14.82 3.43
CA ASP A 129 5.11 -14.70 4.17
C ASP A 129 5.28 -13.32 4.82
N LEU A 130 4.59 -12.28 4.31
CA LEU A 130 4.58 -10.96 4.91
C LEU A 130 3.72 -10.93 6.19
N PRO A 131 4.05 -10.06 7.17
CA PRO A 131 3.19 -9.87 8.35
C PRO A 131 1.81 -9.34 7.96
N GLU A 132 0.85 -9.38 8.87
CA GLU A 132 -0.51 -8.89 8.61
C GLU A 132 -0.54 -7.42 8.23
N THR A 133 0.40 -6.65 8.77
CA THR A 133 0.55 -5.22 8.51
C THR A 133 2.02 -4.88 8.30
N VAL A 134 2.32 -4.16 7.23
CA VAL A 134 3.65 -3.62 6.92
C VAL A 134 3.55 -2.10 6.94
N LEU A 135 4.28 -1.47 7.85
CA LEU A 135 4.39 0.00 7.93
C LEU A 135 5.77 0.44 7.48
N ILE A 136 5.84 1.36 6.53
CA ILE A 136 7.07 1.84 5.91
C ILE A 136 7.07 3.36 5.91
N LYS A 137 8.23 3.97 6.17
CA LYS A 137 8.47 5.39 5.91
C LYS A 137 8.92 5.57 4.45
N MET A 138 8.30 6.52 3.76
CA MET A 138 8.56 6.80 2.35
C MET A 138 9.67 7.83 2.15
N ASP A 139 10.77 7.67 2.84
CA ASP A 139 11.96 8.52 2.74
C ASP A 139 12.92 8.10 1.62
N HIS A 140 12.70 6.90 1.04
CA HIS A 140 13.54 6.40 -0.03
C HIS A 140 13.27 7.13 -1.36
N PRO A 141 14.33 7.55 -2.11
CA PRO A 141 14.18 8.33 -3.35
C PRO A 141 13.27 7.68 -4.40
N SER A 142 13.29 6.34 -4.53
CA SER A 142 12.43 5.63 -5.49
C SER A 142 10.94 5.77 -5.16
N LEU A 143 10.57 5.77 -3.87
CA LEU A 143 9.19 5.99 -3.43
C LEU A 143 8.76 7.44 -3.69
N GLN A 144 9.65 8.40 -3.48
CA GLN A 144 9.40 9.81 -3.80
C GLN A 144 9.15 10.02 -5.31
N CYS A 145 9.95 9.36 -6.16
CA CYS A 145 9.72 9.39 -7.62
C CYS A 145 8.36 8.78 -7.99
N LEU A 146 8.00 7.65 -7.40
CA LEU A 146 6.71 7.00 -7.64
C LEU A 146 5.54 7.92 -7.25
N ILE A 147 5.61 8.55 -6.07
CA ILE A 147 4.60 9.52 -5.63
C ILE A 147 4.47 10.68 -6.61
N SER A 148 5.60 11.25 -7.04
CA SER A 148 5.59 12.35 -8.00
C SER A 148 4.94 11.95 -9.33
N MET A 149 5.15 10.73 -9.81
CA MET A 149 4.49 10.20 -11.00
C MET A 149 2.98 10.02 -10.78
N LEU A 150 2.55 9.47 -9.65
CA LEU A 150 1.13 9.32 -9.31
C LEU A 150 0.44 10.69 -9.22
N GLN A 151 1.06 11.65 -8.56
CA GLN A 151 0.54 13.03 -8.47
C GLN A 151 0.43 13.69 -9.84
N TYR A 152 1.41 13.46 -10.71
CA TYR A 152 1.38 13.98 -12.07
C TYR A 152 0.23 13.40 -12.88
N GLU A 153 0.05 12.07 -12.84
CA GLU A 153 -1.04 11.38 -13.55
C GLU A 153 -2.43 11.75 -12.98
N SER A 154 -2.54 11.98 -11.67
CA SER A 154 -3.82 12.39 -11.05
C SER A 154 -4.18 13.84 -11.32
N ALA A 155 -3.20 14.71 -11.55
CA ALA A 155 -3.45 16.12 -11.87
C ALA A 155 -3.73 16.39 -13.38
N HIS A 156 -3.51 15.39 -14.24
CA HIS A 156 -3.61 15.55 -15.69
C HIS A 156 -4.35 14.37 -16.33
N THR A 157 -5.43 14.64 -17.02
CA THR A 157 -6.18 13.60 -17.76
C THR A 157 -5.50 13.30 -19.09
N LEU A 158 -4.47 12.43 -19.05
CA LEU A 158 -3.65 12.10 -20.22
C LEU A 158 -4.03 10.73 -20.81
N SER A 159 -3.79 10.58 -22.10
CA SER A 159 -3.93 9.27 -22.77
C SER A 159 -2.89 8.29 -22.21
N GLY A 160 -3.33 7.09 -21.82
CA GLY A 160 -2.45 6.05 -21.28
C GLY A 160 -2.20 6.11 -19.78
N SER A 161 -2.72 7.10 -19.05
CA SER A 161 -2.58 7.21 -17.58
C SER A 161 -2.91 5.92 -16.84
N ARG A 162 -3.96 5.21 -17.23
CA ARG A 162 -4.32 3.91 -16.60
C ARG A 162 -3.21 2.85 -16.73
N ALA A 163 -2.56 2.79 -17.88
CA ALA A 163 -1.45 1.86 -18.08
C ALA A 163 -0.24 2.22 -17.19
N ILE A 164 0.04 3.51 -17.05
CA ILE A 164 1.10 4.01 -16.16
C ILE A 164 0.75 3.69 -14.70
N VAL A 165 -0.46 4.01 -14.25
CA VAL A 165 -0.92 3.77 -12.88
C VAL A 165 -0.86 2.28 -12.52
N ASN A 166 -1.26 1.39 -13.43
CA ASN A 166 -1.14 -0.06 -13.23
C ASN A 166 0.32 -0.53 -13.17
N ALA A 167 1.21 0.02 -14.01
CA ALA A 167 2.63 -0.30 -13.93
C ALA A 167 3.26 0.19 -12.62
N LEU A 168 2.87 1.36 -12.14
CA LEU A 168 3.35 1.91 -10.88
C LEU A 168 2.93 1.06 -9.67
N SER A 169 1.80 0.36 -9.73
CA SER A 169 1.41 -0.57 -8.66
C SER A 169 2.40 -1.73 -8.51
N SER A 170 2.88 -2.28 -9.60
CA SER A 170 3.90 -3.34 -9.58
C SER A 170 5.23 -2.83 -9.01
N VAL A 171 5.64 -1.62 -9.39
CA VAL A 171 6.82 -0.96 -8.80
C VAL A 171 6.63 -0.74 -7.30
N LEU A 172 5.45 -0.26 -6.89
CA LEU A 172 5.13 -0.02 -5.48
C LEU A 172 5.25 -1.29 -4.65
N LEU A 173 4.71 -2.42 -5.12
CA LEU A 173 4.81 -3.70 -4.41
C LEU A 173 6.28 -4.11 -4.19
N VAL A 174 7.11 -4.02 -5.23
CA VAL A 174 8.54 -4.33 -5.11
C VAL A 174 9.21 -3.44 -4.07
N LEU A 175 8.91 -2.14 -4.08
CA LEU A 175 9.48 -1.18 -3.14
C LEU A 175 9.01 -1.45 -1.70
N ILE A 176 7.75 -1.83 -1.50
CA ILE A 176 7.21 -2.24 -0.20
C ILE A 176 7.99 -3.44 0.35
N VAL A 177 8.13 -4.50 -0.45
CA VAL A 177 8.81 -5.72 -0.01
C VAL A 177 10.29 -5.43 0.28
N ARG A 178 10.98 -4.67 -0.57
CA ARG A 178 12.38 -4.26 -0.34
C ARG A 178 12.55 -3.47 0.95
N ALA A 179 11.75 -2.42 1.13
CA ALA A 179 11.82 -1.58 2.33
C ALA A 179 11.56 -2.41 3.60
N HIS A 180 10.59 -3.34 3.55
CA HIS A 180 10.32 -4.23 4.67
C HIS A 180 11.51 -5.16 4.98
N LEU A 181 12.16 -5.73 3.94
CA LEU A 181 13.35 -6.57 4.11
C LEU A 181 14.55 -5.79 4.67
N GLU A 182 14.70 -4.51 4.28
CA GLU A 182 15.80 -3.64 4.71
C GLU A 182 15.63 -3.12 6.14
N GLN A 183 14.41 -2.82 6.56
CA GLN A 183 14.11 -2.32 7.91
C GLN A 183 14.48 -3.31 9.01
N GLY A 184 14.70 -4.57 8.68
CA GLY A 184 15.21 -5.57 9.64
C GLY A 184 14.27 -5.83 10.82
N GLY A 185 12.99 -5.46 10.71
CA GLY A 185 12.02 -5.55 11.79
C GLY A 185 12.00 -6.93 12.45
N GLU A 186 11.73 -6.99 13.75
CA GLU A 186 11.63 -8.23 14.54
C GLU A 186 10.40 -9.07 14.13
N ALA A 187 9.52 -8.53 13.28
CA ALA A 187 8.36 -9.27 12.81
C ALA A 187 8.80 -10.55 12.08
N PRO A 188 8.31 -11.71 12.50
CA PRO A 188 8.65 -12.95 11.86
C PRO A 188 8.17 -12.92 10.40
N LEU A 189 9.11 -13.10 9.47
CA LEU A 189 8.78 -13.40 8.09
C LEU A 189 8.60 -14.91 7.95
N GLY A 190 7.60 -15.33 7.20
CA GLY A 190 7.44 -16.74 6.84
C GLY A 190 8.41 -17.16 5.73
N GLY A 191 8.49 -18.45 5.51
CA GLY A 191 9.04 -19.10 4.33
C GLY A 191 10.30 -18.53 3.71
N ILE A 192 10.21 -18.28 2.41
CA ILE A 192 11.34 -17.83 1.58
C ILE A 192 11.77 -16.40 1.90
N LEU A 193 10.85 -15.51 2.25
CA LEU A 193 11.19 -14.12 2.60
C LEU A 193 12.11 -14.05 3.82
N ASN A 194 11.90 -14.92 4.81
CA ASN A 194 12.81 -15.01 5.94
C ASN A 194 14.22 -15.45 5.52
N GLY A 195 14.31 -16.40 4.59
CA GLY A 195 15.60 -16.82 4.01
C GLY A 195 16.31 -15.69 3.24
N LEU A 196 15.59 -14.78 2.62
CA LEU A 196 16.19 -13.64 1.93
C LEU A 196 16.78 -12.58 2.86
N ARG A 197 16.37 -12.52 4.12
CA ARG A 197 16.99 -11.64 5.15
C ARG A 197 18.37 -12.16 5.58
N ASP A 198 18.55 -13.46 5.68
CA ASP A 198 19.85 -14.06 6.03
C ASP A 198 20.78 -14.06 4.80
N LYS A 199 21.93 -13.38 4.92
CA LYS A 199 22.92 -13.27 3.83
C LYS A 199 23.42 -14.64 3.32
N ARG A 200 23.51 -15.63 4.20
CA ARG A 200 23.98 -16.98 3.86
C ARG A 200 22.91 -17.77 3.12
N LEU A 201 21.65 -17.71 3.62
CA LEU A 201 20.54 -18.39 2.99
C LEU A 201 20.16 -17.73 1.66
N ARG A 202 20.27 -16.41 1.54
CA ARG A 202 20.07 -15.68 0.29
C ARG A 202 20.92 -16.24 -0.85
N GLN A 203 22.21 -16.50 -0.61
CA GLN A 203 23.11 -17.08 -1.62
C GLN A 203 22.67 -18.50 -2.02
N LEU A 204 22.27 -19.33 -1.06
CA LEU A 204 21.78 -20.68 -1.33
C LEU A 204 20.46 -20.65 -2.13
N ILE A 205 19.50 -19.84 -1.70
CA ILE A 205 18.21 -19.67 -2.39
C ILE A 205 18.45 -19.20 -3.83
N GLN A 206 19.30 -18.18 -4.04
CA GLN A 206 19.66 -17.71 -5.38
C GLN A 206 20.25 -18.83 -6.25
N THR A 207 21.09 -19.67 -5.67
CA THR A 207 21.70 -20.79 -6.41
C THR A 207 20.68 -21.85 -6.81
N VAL A 208 19.73 -22.16 -5.92
CA VAL A 208 18.68 -23.17 -6.17
C VAL A 208 17.67 -22.64 -7.19
N VAL A 209 17.21 -21.41 -7.01
CA VAL A 209 16.18 -20.77 -7.85
C VAL A 209 16.73 -20.40 -9.24
N SER A 210 18.06 -20.23 -9.39
CA SER A 210 18.70 -19.91 -10.68
C SER A 210 19.03 -21.14 -11.54
N ARG A 211 18.83 -22.35 -11.03
CA ARG A 211 19.00 -23.56 -11.86
C ARG A 211 17.78 -23.70 -12.78
N PRO A 212 18.02 -23.90 -14.10
CA PRO A 212 16.96 -24.10 -15.09
C PRO A 212 16.17 -25.38 -14.84
#